data_3e6a1690f7a37acd1ed6b185f3aaaa82
#
_entry.id   3e6a1690f7a37acd1ed6b185f3aaaa82
#
_cell.length_a   1.000
_cell.length_b   1.000
_cell.length_c   1.000
_cell.angle_alpha   90.00
_cell.angle_beta   90.00
_cell.angle_gamma   90.00
#
_symmetry.space_group_name_H-M   'P 1'
#
loop_
_entity.id
_entity.type
_entity.pdbx_description
1 polymer ?
#
loop_
_entity_poly.entity_id
_entity_poly.type
_entity_poly.pdbx_seq_one_letter_code
_entity_poly.pdbx_strand_id
1 'polypeptide(L)'
;MVGGLAVTAGRFLDALACLAGRRCQLCAAVLDDPHDYPLCPECASELTPRRGGYCPLCGTCYSDPASPAYLCLACRKSPPPWSGLAFHGPYDGPLKELVHRHKFGHEHGLGSLLSFLTRQAWALRGLARPDVIVPVPMLPGHVLRRGFNQSAELARMLGRNMSLRPRTGVLVKTRETHTQSSLGRAARRGNVAGAFAASPEVRRRHILIVDDVMTTGATMTACVRACLEAGAAKVDVFVLARAL
;
A
#
# COMPACT_ATOMS: atom_id res chain seq x y z
N MET A 1 -28.40 45.92 28.82
CA MET A 1 -27.02 45.49 28.59
C MET A 1 -26.95 43.95 28.66
N VAL A 2 -27.40 43.25 27.60
CA VAL A 2 -27.39 41.76 27.58
C VAL A 2 -26.82 41.21 26.23
N GLY A 3 -26.21 42.06 25.40
CA GLY A 3 -25.73 41.66 24.08
C GLY A 3 -24.26 41.21 23.97
N GLY A 4 -23.46 41.35 25.04
CA GLY A 4 -22.00 41.11 24.97
C GLY A 4 -21.56 39.66 25.29
N LEU A 5 -22.34 38.92 26.03
CA LEU A 5 -21.95 37.56 26.48
C LEU A 5 -22.23 36.46 25.41
N ALA A 6 -23.24 36.67 24.55
CA ALA A 6 -23.60 35.69 23.55
C ALA A 6 -22.59 35.64 22.38
N VAL A 7 -21.98 36.80 22.03
CA VAL A 7 -21.00 36.87 20.91
C VAL A 7 -19.65 36.26 21.32
N THR A 8 -19.26 36.38 22.61
CA THR A 8 -18.02 35.78 23.13
C THR A 8 -18.12 34.25 23.26
N ALA A 9 -19.27 33.74 23.67
CA ALA A 9 -19.49 32.29 23.77
C ALA A 9 -19.47 31.60 22.40
N GLY A 10 -20.07 32.22 21.35
CA GLY A 10 -20.00 31.71 19.97
C GLY A 10 -18.58 31.64 19.45
N ARG A 11 -17.78 32.70 19.59
CA ARG A 11 -16.37 32.72 19.17
C ARG A 11 -15.48 31.73 19.93
N PHE A 12 -15.78 31.45 21.20
CA PHE A 12 -15.06 30.47 22.00
C PHE A 12 -15.43 29.02 21.59
N LEU A 13 -16.69 28.76 21.25
CA LEU A 13 -17.15 27.49 20.69
C LEU A 13 -16.61 27.26 19.30
N ASP A 14 -16.54 28.28 18.44
CA ASP A 14 -15.91 28.20 17.13
C ASP A 14 -14.39 27.95 17.23
N ALA A 15 -13.71 28.57 18.18
CA ALA A 15 -12.30 28.32 18.46
C ALA A 15 -12.05 26.91 18.98
N LEU A 16 -12.93 26.40 19.86
CA LEU A 16 -12.88 24.99 20.33
C LEU A 16 -13.22 24.01 19.21
N ALA A 17 -14.17 24.31 18.34
CA ALA A 17 -14.48 23.52 17.16
C ALA A 17 -13.31 23.49 16.17
N CYS A 18 -12.60 24.61 15.97
CA CYS A 18 -11.35 24.67 15.21
C CYS A 18 -10.22 23.85 15.84
N LEU A 19 -10.13 23.78 17.16
CA LEU A 19 -9.15 22.94 17.88
C LEU A 19 -9.54 21.45 17.83
N ALA A 20 -10.85 21.15 17.87
CA ALA A 20 -11.41 19.80 17.77
C ALA A 20 -11.70 19.38 16.31
N GLY A 21 -11.59 20.30 15.35
CA GLY A 21 -11.84 20.07 13.94
C GLY A 21 -10.93 18.98 13.36
N ARG A 22 -11.51 18.10 12.53
CA ARG A 22 -10.70 17.11 11.79
C ARG A 22 -9.69 17.85 10.91
N ARG A 23 -8.47 17.38 10.91
CA ARG A 23 -7.38 17.96 10.12
C ARG A 23 -7.01 17.04 8.96
N CYS A 24 -6.64 17.65 7.84
CA CYS A 24 -6.03 16.94 6.71
C CYS A 24 -4.81 16.16 7.20
N GLN A 25 -4.80 14.85 6.97
CA GLN A 25 -3.72 13.98 7.45
C GLN A 25 -2.40 14.17 6.69
N LEU A 26 -2.40 14.94 5.60
CA LEU A 26 -1.18 15.27 4.87
C LEU A 26 -0.64 16.65 5.27
N CYS A 27 -1.44 17.73 5.21
CA CYS A 27 -0.99 19.11 5.43
C CYS A 27 -1.47 19.75 6.74
N ALA A 28 -2.27 19.03 7.55
CA ALA A 28 -2.86 19.49 8.80
C ALA A 28 -3.85 20.66 8.70
N ALA A 29 -4.26 21.10 7.49
CA ALA A 29 -5.33 22.07 7.31
C ALA A 29 -6.64 21.58 7.96
N VAL A 30 -7.43 22.49 8.52
CA VAL A 30 -8.76 22.17 9.07
C VAL A 30 -9.68 21.76 7.92
N LEU A 31 -10.45 20.68 8.12
CA LEU A 31 -11.41 20.19 7.15
C LEU A 31 -12.80 20.78 7.47
N ASP A 32 -13.42 21.44 6.50
CA ASP A 32 -14.74 22.06 6.66
C ASP A 32 -15.88 21.04 6.70
N ASP A 33 -15.68 19.85 6.07
CA ASP A 33 -16.67 18.78 6.04
C ASP A 33 -16.26 17.63 6.98
N PRO A 34 -17.09 17.28 7.98
CA PRO A 34 -16.82 16.18 8.91
C PRO A 34 -16.97 14.78 8.27
N HIS A 35 -17.43 14.67 7.02
CA HIS A 35 -17.74 13.39 6.38
C HIS A 35 -16.52 12.75 5.69
N ASP A 36 -15.98 11.73 6.36
CA ASP A 36 -15.16 10.59 5.86
C ASP A 36 -13.92 10.84 4.97
N TYR A 37 -13.61 12.06 4.55
CA TYR A 37 -12.44 12.32 3.73
C TYR A 37 -11.26 12.78 4.59
N PRO A 38 -10.14 12.04 4.64
CA PRO A 38 -9.01 12.38 5.51
C PRO A 38 -8.07 13.46 4.94
N LEU A 39 -8.41 14.06 3.80
CA LEU A 39 -7.62 15.04 3.06
C LEU A 39 -8.46 16.28 2.71
N CYS A 40 -7.80 17.45 2.67
CA CYS A 40 -8.37 18.62 2.02
C CYS A 40 -8.40 18.44 0.49
N PRO A 41 -9.17 19.25 -0.27
CA PRO A 41 -9.29 19.13 -1.72
C PRO A 41 -7.94 19.16 -2.45
N GLU A 42 -7.02 20.04 -2.04
CA GLU A 42 -5.70 20.18 -2.65
C GLU A 42 -4.88 18.88 -2.46
N CYS A 43 -4.75 18.39 -1.24
CA CYS A 43 -4.04 17.16 -0.96
C CYS A 43 -4.70 15.93 -1.61
N ALA A 44 -6.03 15.93 -1.73
CA ALA A 44 -6.76 14.88 -2.43
C ALA A 44 -6.44 14.85 -3.92
N SER A 45 -6.27 16.02 -4.56
CA SER A 45 -5.88 16.11 -5.97
C SER A 45 -4.48 15.57 -6.24
N GLU A 46 -3.53 15.81 -5.32
CA GLU A 46 -2.15 15.32 -5.39
C GLU A 46 -2.04 13.80 -5.12
N LEU A 47 -2.93 13.25 -4.29
CA LEU A 47 -2.99 11.81 -3.98
C LEU A 47 -4.05 11.08 -4.81
N THR A 48 -4.30 11.53 -6.04
CA THR A 48 -5.20 10.85 -6.96
C THR A 48 -4.59 9.53 -7.44
N PRO A 49 -5.32 8.40 -7.42
CA PRO A 49 -4.79 7.12 -7.86
C PRO A 49 -4.52 7.14 -9.37
N ARG A 50 -3.42 6.53 -9.79
CA ARG A 50 -3.02 6.42 -11.19
C ARG A 50 -4.06 5.65 -12.01
N ARG A 51 -4.72 6.32 -12.97
CA ARG A 51 -5.79 5.75 -13.79
C ARG A 51 -5.32 5.21 -15.12
N GLY A 52 -4.33 5.85 -15.74
CA GLY A 52 -3.75 5.49 -17.04
C GLY A 52 -2.24 5.62 -17.07
N GLY A 53 -1.62 5.43 -18.25
CA GLY A 53 -0.19 5.58 -18.43
C GLY A 53 0.65 4.64 -17.56
N TYR A 54 0.29 3.37 -17.48
CA TYR A 54 1.03 2.37 -16.70
C TYR A 54 0.96 0.97 -17.31
N CYS A 55 1.91 0.11 -16.93
CA CYS A 55 1.86 -1.31 -17.27
C CYS A 55 0.97 -2.07 -16.28
N PRO A 56 -0.11 -2.74 -16.72
CA PRO A 56 -1.05 -3.43 -15.83
C PRO A 56 -0.44 -4.63 -15.10
N LEU A 57 0.69 -5.18 -15.57
CA LEU A 57 1.35 -6.31 -14.90
C LEU A 57 2.38 -5.87 -13.87
N CYS A 58 3.24 -4.89 -14.16
CA CYS A 58 4.32 -4.52 -13.23
C CYS A 58 4.15 -3.14 -12.60
N GLY A 59 3.14 -2.36 -12.98
CA GLY A 59 2.86 -1.04 -12.42
C GLY A 59 3.86 0.05 -12.84
N THR A 60 4.78 -0.22 -13.78
CA THR A 60 5.67 0.83 -14.30
C THR A 60 4.82 1.94 -14.90
N CYS A 61 4.96 3.15 -14.35
CA CYS A 61 4.27 4.33 -14.85
C CYS A 61 5.01 4.95 -16.02
N TYR A 62 4.26 5.42 -17.01
CA TYR A 62 4.77 6.15 -18.17
C TYR A 62 4.67 7.66 -17.93
N SER A 63 5.37 8.44 -18.75
CA SER A 63 5.41 9.91 -18.62
C SER A 63 4.01 10.55 -18.75
N ASP A 64 3.21 10.06 -19.70
CA ASP A 64 1.85 10.55 -19.89
C ASP A 64 0.82 9.74 -19.06
N PRO A 65 0.21 10.35 -18.01
CA PRO A 65 -0.81 9.70 -17.19
C PRO A 65 -2.16 9.51 -17.90
N ALA A 66 -2.41 10.24 -19.00
CA ALA A 66 -3.65 10.16 -19.73
C ALA A 66 -3.67 9.01 -20.76
N SER A 67 -2.50 8.47 -21.12
CA SER A 67 -2.43 7.35 -22.06
C SER A 67 -3.10 6.09 -21.49
N PRO A 68 -3.63 5.19 -22.34
CA PRO A 68 -4.18 3.92 -21.90
C PRO A 68 -3.16 3.07 -21.13
N ALA A 69 -3.64 2.14 -20.32
CA ALA A 69 -2.78 1.11 -19.72
C ALA A 69 -2.38 0.09 -20.79
N TYR A 70 -1.07 -0.19 -20.93
CA TYR A 70 -0.54 -1.18 -21.85
C TYR A 70 0.69 -1.90 -21.29
N LEU A 71 1.03 -3.06 -21.83
CA LEU A 71 2.19 -3.82 -21.37
C LEU A 71 3.50 -3.14 -21.76
N CYS A 72 4.39 -2.93 -20.79
CA CYS A 72 5.76 -2.49 -21.06
C CYS A 72 6.56 -3.57 -21.80
N LEU A 73 7.65 -3.16 -22.46
CA LEU A 73 8.49 -4.08 -23.24
C LEU A 73 9.05 -5.23 -22.38
N ALA A 74 9.41 -4.97 -21.13
CA ALA A 74 9.91 -6.00 -20.22
C ALA A 74 8.85 -7.06 -19.92
N CYS A 75 7.60 -6.66 -19.64
CA CYS A 75 6.50 -7.59 -19.37
C CYS A 75 6.02 -8.34 -20.60
N ARG A 76 6.17 -7.79 -21.81
CA ARG A 76 5.91 -8.52 -23.06
C ARG A 76 6.91 -9.65 -23.27
N LYS A 77 8.20 -9.41 -22.93
CA LYS A 77 9.27 -10.42 -23.09
C LYS A 77 9.28 -11.46 -21.96
N SER A 78 9.06 -11.00 -20.72
CA SER A 78 9.12 -11.84 -19.52
C SER A 78 8.11 -11.33 -18.50
N PRO A 79 6.86 -11.83 -18.54
CA PRO A 79 5.84 -11.41 -17.60
C PRO A 79 6.19 -11.84 -16.17
N PRO A 80 5.77 -11.07 -15.16
CA PRO A 80 5.91 -11.47 -13.76
C PRO A 80 5.01 -12.68 -13.45
N PRO A 81 5.29 -13.43 -12.36
CA PRO A 81 4.56 -14.66 -12.06
C PRO A 81 3.17 -14.47 -11.45
N TRP A 82 2.74 -13.25 -11.17
CA TRP A 82 1.39 -12.97 -10.67
C TRP A 82 0.39 -12.72 -11.79
N SER A 83 -0.89 -12.89 -11.48
CA SER A 83 -1.98 -12.76 -12.45
C SER A 83 -2.49 -11.32 -12.57
N GLY A 84 -2.47 -10.55 -11.49
CA GLY A 84 -2.95 -9.18 -11.44
C GLY A 84 -2.19 -8.32 -10.44
N LEU A 85 -2.18 -7.01 -10.67
CA LEU A 85 -1.56 -6.03 -9.81
C LEU A 85 -2.53 -4.89 -9.49
N ALA A 86 -2.73 -4.63 -8.20
CA ALA A 86 -3.34 -3.38 -7.74
C ALA A 86 -2.29 -2.48 -7.09
N PHE A 87 -2.32 -1.18 -7.42
CA PHE A 87 -1.45 -0.16 -6.82
C PHE A 87 -2.11 1.21 -6.89
N HIS A 88 -1.72 2.12 -6.00
CA HIS A 88 -2.27 3.47 -5.98
C HIS A 88 -1.59 4.37 -7.02
N GLY A 89 -0.27 4.52 -6.95
CA GLY A 89 0.46 5.42 -7.84
C GLY A 89 1.98 5.20 -7.82
N PRO A 90 2.73 6.09 -8.50
CA PRO A 90 4.19 6.09 -8.44
C PRO A 90 4.68 6.42 -7.03
N TYR A 91 5.85 5.90 -6.67
CA TYR A 91 6.53 6.19 -5.40
C TYR A 91 7.32 7.51 -5.52
N ASP A 92 6.60 8.62 -5.59
CA ASP A 92 7.15 9.98 -5.66
C ASP A 92 6.23 10.96 -4.91
N GLY A 93 6.62 12.24 -4.86
CA GLY A 93 5.84 13.31 -4.26
C GLY A 93 5.19 12.96 -2.91
N PRO A 94 3.94 13.39 -2.68
CA PRO A 94 3.22 13.17 -1.42
C PRO A 94 3.04 11.70 -1.04
N LEU A 95 2.87 10.80 -2.02
CA LEU A 95 2.73 9.38 -1.75
C LEU A 95 4.02 8.77 -1.17
N LYS A 96 5.18 9.20 -1.67
CA LYS A 96 6.49 8.80 -1.12
C LYS A 96 6.68 9.31 0.30
N GLU A 97 6.35 10.58 0.54
CA GLU A 97 6.42 11.17 1.88
C GLU A 97 5.52 10.42 2.87
N LEU A 98 4.27 10.17 2.50
CA LEU A 98 3.31 9.44 3.32
C LEU A 98 3.81 8.04 3.68
N VAL A 99 4.33 7.28 2.70
CA VAL A 99 4.91 5.95 2.94
C VAL A 99 6.15 6.05 3.85
N HIS A 100 6.97 7.09 3.70
CA HIS A 100 8.14 7.30 4.54
C HIS A 100 7.74 7.62 5.99
N ARG A 101 6.79 8.52 6.21
CA ARG A 101 6.23 8.85 7.54
C ARG A 101 5.63 7.61 8.21
N HIS A 102 4.88 6.81 7.46
CA HIS A 102 4.35 5.54 7.95
C HIS A 102 5.45 4.54 8.34
N LYS A 103 6.55 4.45 7.55
CA LYS A 103 7.65 3.51 7.82
C LYS A 103 8.52 3.88 9.02
N PHE A 104 8.78 5.16 9.21
CA PHE A 104 9.84 5.66 10.10
C PHE A 104 9.37 6.71 11.10
N GLY A 105 8.21 7.34 10.86
CA GLY A 105 7.71 8.45 11.67
C GLY A 105 6.90 8.01 12.90
N HIS A 106 6.62 6.71 13.07
CA HIS A 106 5.72 6.22 14.14
C HIS A 106 4.36 6.96 14.21
N GLU A 107 3.94 7.55 13.08
CA GLU A 107 2.70 8.30 12.99
C GLU A 107 1.50 7.36 12.85
N HIS A 108 1.02 6.84 13.98
CA HIS A 108 -0.16 5.95 14.03
C HIS A 108 -1.45 6.64 13.54
N GLY A 109 -1.47 7.98 13.46
CA GLY A 109 -2.60 8.76 12.93
C GLY A 109 -2.87 8.59 11.42
N LEU A 110 -1.92 8.08 10.65
CA LEU A 110 -2.05 7.91 9.19
C LEU A 110 -2.95 6.73 8.77
N GLY A 111 -3.44 5.94 9.72
CA GLY A 111 -4.20 4.72 9.42
C GLY A 111 -5.46 4.93 8.59
N SER A 112 -6.22 6.01 8.81
CA SER A 112 -7.43 6.30 8.03
C SER A 112 -7.08 6.72 6.61
N LEU A 113 -6.05 7.54 6.40
CA LEU A 113 -5.59 7.94 5.09
C LEU A 113 -5.07 6.74 4.27
N LEU A 114 -4.20 5.91 4.88
CA LEU A 114 -3.70 4.70 4.21
C LEU A 114 -4.82 3.73 3.87
N SER A 115 -5.80 3.56 4.75
CA SER A 115 -6.98 2.74 4.49
C SER A 115 -7.78 3.28 3.31
N PHE A 116 -7.96 4.60 3.24
CA PHE A 116 -8.64 5.28 2.16
C PHE A 116 -7.93 5.06 0.81
N LEU A 117 -6.61 5.33 0.73
CA LEU A 117 -5.81 5.15 -0.49
C LEU A 117 -5.78 3.68 -0.94
N THR A 118 -5.66 2.75 0.00
CA THR A 118 -5.68 1.30 -0.24
C THR A 118 -7.00 0.86 -0.84
N ARG A 119 -8.13 1.36 -0.32
CA ARG A 119 -9.47 1.10 -0.84
C ARG A 119 -9.66 1.64 -2.25
N GLN A 120 -9.23 2.89 -2.51
CA GLN A 120 -9.29 3.50 -3.84
C GLN A 120 -8.48 2.69 -4.87
N ALA A 121 -7.24 2.33 -4.51
CA ALA A 121 -6.37 1.56 -5.39
C ALA A 121 -6.97 0.19 -5.74
N TRP A 122 -7.55 -0.50 -4.75
CA TRP A 122 -8.20 -1.79 -4.97
C TRP A 122 -9.42 -1.67 -5.89
N ALA A 123 -10.33 -0.75 -5.58
CA ALA A 123 -11.56 -0.53 -6.35
C ALA A 123 -11.27 -0.17 -7.82
N LEU A 124 -10.24 0.64 -8.05
CA LEU A 124 -9.86 1.09 -9.39
C LEU A 124 -9.35 -0.05 -10.30
N ARG A 125 -8.74 -1.10 -9.73
CA ARG A 125 -8.09 -2.16 -10.52
C ARG A 125 -9.01 -3.32 -10.87
N GLY A 126 -10.18 -3.44 -10.25
CA GLY A 126 -11.18 -4.45 -10.58
C GLY A 126 -10.70 -5.89 -10.45
N LEU A 127 -9.73 -6.15 -9.58
CA LEU A 127 -9.27 -7.51 -9.31
C LEU A 127 -10.36 -8.32 -8.58
N ALA A 128 -10.44 -9.61 -8.88
CA ALA A 128 -11.35 -10.50 -8.19
C ALA A 128 -11.01 -10.60 -6.70
N ARG A 129 -12.04 -10.75 -5.86
CA ARG A 129 -11.86 -10.95 -4.41
C ARG A 129 -11.03 -12.20 -4.15
N PRO A 130 -9.92 -12.11 -3.37
CA PRO A 130 -9.10 -13.27 -3.04
C PRO A 130 -9.77 -14.15 -1.98
N ASP A 131 -9.29 -15.38 -1.84
CA ASP A 131 -9.66 -16.26 -0.71
C ASP A 131 -8.84 -15.94 0.53
N VAL A 132 -7.59 -15.54 0.34
CA VAL A 132 -6.63 -15.29 1.42
C VAL A 132 -5.80 -14.04 1.12
N ILE A 133 -5.66 -13.16 2.10
CA ILE A 133 -4.76 -12.00 2.06
C ILE A 133 -3.52 -12.33 2.90
N VAL A 134 -2.35 -12.17 2.29
CA VAL A 134 -1.05 -12.51 2.90
C VAL A 134 -0.12 -11.30 2.81
N PRO A 135 0.32 -10.71 3.92
CA PRO A 135 1.34 -9.66 3.88
C PRO A 135 2.71 -10.23 3.55
N VAL A 136 3.54 -9.46 2.84
CA VAL A 136 4.96 -9.78 2.70
C VAL A 136 5.60 -9.87 4.09
N PRO A 137 6.24 -11.00 4.44
CA PRO A 137 6.79 -11.18 5.77
C PRO A 137 8.09 -10.39 5.96
N MET A 138 8.27 -9.90 7.17
CA MET A 138 9.52 -9.33 7.67
C MET A 138 10.19 -10.30 8.64
N LEU A 139 11.52 -10.26 8.70
CA LEU A 139 12.25 -10.99 9.75
C LEU A 139 11.93 -10.42 11.14
N PRO A 140 11.87 -11.27 12.19
CA PRO A 140 11.54 -10.83 13.55
C PRO A 140 12.39 -9.67 14.06
N GLY A 141 13.71 -9.67 13.80
CA GLY A 141 14.61 -8.58 14.17
C GLY A 141 14.29 -7.24 13.50
N HIS A 142 13.73 -7.26 12.30
CA HIS A 142 13.26 -6.03 11.62
C HIS A 142 11.94 -5.53 12.22
N VAL A 143 11.04 -6.45 12.58
CA VAL A 143 9.78 -6.10 13.27
C VAL A 143 10.08 -5.51 14.64
N LEU A 144 11.02 -6.08 15.39
CA LEU A 144 11.41 -5.55 16.72
C LEU A 144 11.97 -4.12 16.62
N ARG A 145 12.84 -3.85 15.63
CA ARG A 145 13.41 -2.49 15.44
C ARG A 145 12.41 -1.47 14.96
N ARG A 146 11.40 -1.88 14.18
CA ARG A 146 10.43 -1.00 13.54
C ARG A 146 9.11 -0.91 14.32
N GLY A 147 8.87 -1.84 15.25
CA GLY A 147 7.66 -1.95 16.05
C GLY A 147 6.51 -2.68 15.34
N PHE A 148 6.49 -2.72 14.00
CA PHE A 148 5.40 -3.33 13.23
C PHE A 148 5.84 -3.73 11.81
N ASN A 149 4.96 -4.50 11.12
CA ASN A 149 5.09 -4.83 9.71
C ASN A 149 4.07 -4.00 8.90
N GLN A 150 4.57 -3.07 8.07
CA GLN A 150 3.75 -2.18 7.24
C GLN A 150 2.82 -2.94 6.29
N SER A 151 3.36 -3.99 5.65
CA SER A 151 2.59 -4.84 4.74
C SER A 151 1.43 -5.53 5.47
N ALA A 152 1.63 -5.90 6.75
CA ALA A 152 0.57 -6.48 7.58
C ALA A 152 -0.52 -5.45 7.94
N GLU A 153 -0.17 -4.19 8.14
CA GLU A 153 -1.16 -3.13 8.37
C GLU A 153 -2.00 -2.85 7.12
N LEU A 154 -1.36 -2.69 5.96
CA LEU A 154 -2.07 -2.53 4.68
C LEU A 154 -2.96 -3.75 4.38
N ALA A 155 -2.47 -4.95 4.66
CA ALA A 155 -3.26 -6.18 4.52
C ALA A 155 -4.51 -6.17 5.43
N ARG A 156 -4.39 -5.67 6.69
CA ARG A 156 -5.55 -5.52 7.59
C ARG A 156 -6.57 -4.50 7.06
N MET A 157 -6.09 -3.38 6.50
CA MET A 157 -6.95 -2.35 5.91
C MET A 157 -7.73 -2.89 4.71
N LEU A 158 -7.06 -3.59 3.77
CA LEU A 158 -7.71 -4.30 2.67
C LEU A 158 -8.70 -5.37 3.17
N GLY A 159 -8.26 -6.14 4.15
CA GLY A 159 -9.06 -7.22 4.71
C GLY A 159 -10.37 -6.74 5.33
N ARG A 160 -10.38 -5.58 6.02
CA ARG A 160 -11.62 -4.97 6.55
C ARG A 160 -12.63 -4.69 5.43
N ASN A 161 -12.17 -4.14 4.31
CA ASN A 161 -13.02 -3.83 3.15
C ASN A 161 -13.60 -5.09 2.48
N MET A 162 -12.95 -6.23 2.65
CA MET A 162 -13.32 -7.50 2.04
C MET A 162 -13.94 -8.50 3.03
N SER A 163 -14.09 -8.13 4.31
CA SER A 163 -14.47 -9.04 5.39
C SER A 163 -13.56 -10.29 5.46
N LEU A 164 -12.26 -10.09 5.25
CA LEU A 164 -11.21 -11.12 5.31
C LEU A 164 -10.18 -10.76 6.38
N ARG A 165 -9.74 -11.75 7.16
CA ARG A 165 -8.63 -11.58 8.08
C ARG A 165 -7.32 -11.97 7.39
N PRO A 166 -6.30 -11.09 7.33
CA PRO A 166 -5.00 -11.44 6.78
C PRO A 166 -4.34 -12.58 7.55
N ARG A 167 -3.65 -13.44 6.84
CA ARG A 167 -2.96 -14.62 7.38
C ARG A 167 -1.44 -14.39 7.38
N THR A 168 -0.89 -14.00 8.52
CA THR A 168 0.52 -13.61 8.65
C THR A 168 1.50 -14.79 8.69
N GLY A 169 1.05 -15.99 9.02
CA GLY A 169 1.92 -17.20 9.11
C GLY A 169 1.97 -18.03 7.82
N VAL A 170 1.16 -17.68 6.81
CA VAL A 170 1.05 -18.48 5.57
C VAL A 170 2.30 -18.34 4.69
N LEU A 171 2.92 -17.18 4.69
CA LEU A 171 4.19 -16.91 4.01
C LEU A 171 5.21 -16.49 5.05
N VAL A 172 6.38 -17.13 5.05
CA VAL A 172 7.46 -16.85 5.99
C VAL A 172 8.75 -16.53 5.24
N LYS A 173 9.55 -15.62 5.79
CA LYS A 173 10.89 -15.32 5.31
C LYS A 173 11.88 -16.24 6.03
N THR A 174 12.58 -17.09 5.29
CA THR A 174 13.43 -18.17 5.83
C THR A 174 14.89 -17.75 6.05
N ARG A 175 15.35 -16.70 5.36
CA ARG A 175 16.71 -16.17 5.49
C ARG A 175 16.78 -14.67 5.27
N GLU A 176 17.85 -14.06 5.78
CA GLU A 176 18.13 -12.66 5.48
C GLU A 176 18.45 -12.46 4.00
N THR A 177 17.95 -11.35 3.48
CA THR A 177 18.30 -10.88 2.15
C THR A 177 18.99 -9.52 2.33
N HIS A 178 20.24 -9.39 1.89
CA HIS A 178 20.98 -8.16 2.04
C HIS A 178 20.36 -7.04 1.19
N THR A 179 19.86 -6.02 1.87
CA THR A 179 19.48 -4.74 1.24
C THR A 179 20.77 -3.92 1.06
N GLN A 180 21.60 -4.28 0.10
CA GLN A 180 22.64 -3.35 -0.32
C GLN A 180 22.03 -2.41 -1.36
N SER A 181 21.93 -1.13 -1.01
CA SER A 181 21.46 -0.05 -1.88
C SER A 181 22.32 0.09 -3.16
N SER A 182 23.50 -0.51 -3.17
CA SER A 182 24.49 -0.50 -4.26
C SER A 182 24.41 -1.68 -5.25
N LEU A 183 23.57 -2.70 -5.00
CA LEU A 183 23.48 -3.86 -5.90
C LEU A 183 22.60 -3.55 -7.11
N GLY A 184 23.10 -3.82 -8.32
CA GLY A 184 22.36 -3.76 -9.57
C GLY A 184 21.15 -4.71 -9.62
N ARG A 185 20.21 -4.50 -10.56
CA ARG A 185 18.97 -5.26 -10.71
C ARG A 185 19.15 -6.79 -10.76
N ALA A 186 20.22 -7.28 -11.40
CA ALA A 186 20.50 -8.71 -11.52
C ALA A 186 20.90 -9.34 -10.18
N ALA A 187 21.77 -8.67 -9.43
CA ALA A 187 22.21 -9.13 -8.10
C ALA A 187 21.05 -9.15 -7.07
N ARG A 188 20.08 -8.24 -7.18
CA ARG A 188 18.88 -8.24 -6.33
C ARG A 188 17.95 -9.43 -6.58
N ARG A 189 17.90 -9.97 -7.82
CA ARG A 189 17.08 -11.16 -8.13
C ARG A 189 17.68 -12.43 -7.53
N GLY A 190 19.00 -12.62 -7.61
CA GLY A 190 19.68 -13.78 -7.01
C GLY A 190 19.60 -13.79 -5.48
N ASN A 191 19.61 -12.61 -4.86
CA ASN A 191 19.61 -12.46 -3.42
C ASN A 191 18.30 -12.89 -2.71
N VAL A 192 17.16 -12.87 -3.39
CA VAL A 192 15.85 -13.22 -2.82
C VAL A 192 15.31 -14.58 -3.25
N ALA A 193 15.97 -15.29 -4.18
CA ALA A 193 15.56 -16.62 -4.60
C ALA A 193 15.62 -17.60 -3.41
N GLY A 194 14.53 -18.34 -3.14
CA GLY A 194 14.44 -19.29 -2.02
C GLY A 194 14.43 -18.66 -0.62
N ALA A 195 14.26 -17.32 -0.51
CA ALA A 195 14.20 -16.64 0.79
C ALA A 195 12.82 -16.68 1.44
N PHE A 196 11.82 -17.24 0.76
CA PHE A 196 10.45 -17.34 1.26
C PHE A 196 9.91 -18.76 1.11
N ALA A 197 9.07 -19.17 2.05
CA ALA A 197 8.33 -20.43 2.00
C ALA A 197 6.86 -20.16 2.32
N ALA A 198 5.96 -20.84 1.60
CA ALA A 198 4.54 -20.75 1.85
C ALA A 198 4.01 -22.05 2.47
N SER A 199 3.04 -21.93 3.38
CA SER A 199 2.38 -23.09 3.98
C SER A 199 1.41 -23.78 3.00
N PRO A 200 1.05 -25.06 3.22
CA PRO A 200 0.06 -25.75 2.40
C PRO A 200 -1.35 -25.11 2.40
N GLU A 201 -1.61 -24.18 3.32
CA GLU A 201 -2.87 -23.43 3.37
C GLU A 201 -3.19 -22.65 2.09
N VAL A 202 -2.19 -22.35 1.25
CA VAL A 202 -2.39 -21.66 -0.04
C VAL A 202 -2.95 -22.58 -1.14
N ARG A 203 -2.92 -23.89 -0.93
CA ARG A 203 -3.26 -24.87 -1.99
C ARG A 203 -4.67 -24.65 -2.52
N ARG A 204 -4.79 -24.57 -3.85
CA ARG A 204 -6.03 -24.35 -4.60
C ARG A 204 -6.76 -23.05 -4.26
N ARG A 205 -6.09 -22.09 -3.62
CA ARG A 205 -6.68 -20.80 -3.26
C ARG A 205 -6.18 -19.67 -4.14
N HIS A 206 -6.99 -18.64 -4.27
CA HIS A 206 -6.62 -17.35 -4.83
C HIS A 206 -6.02 -16.49 -3.71
N ILE A 207 -4.73 -16.17 -3.82
CA ILE A 207 -3.96 -15.44 -2.83
C ILE A 207 -3.75 -13.99 -3.28
N LEU A 208 -3.93 -13.04 -2.35
CA LEU A 208 -3.49 -11.66 -2.53
C LEU A 208 -2.27 -11.41 -1.65
N ILE A 209 -1.11 -11.15 -2.25
CA ILE A 209 0.09 -10.74 -1.52
C ILE A 209 0.13 -9.22 -1.45
N VAL A 210 0.35 -8.68 -0.24
CA VAL A 210 0.31 -7.24 0.04
C VAL A 210 1.68 -6.75 0.49
N ASP A 211 2.15 -5.65 -0.10
CA ASP A 211 3.35 -4.91 0.33
C ASP A 211 3.09 -3.39 0.26
N ASP A 212 3.99 -2.58 0.80
CA ASP A 212 3.87 -1.12 0.75
C ASP A 212 4.45 -0.52 -0.54
N VAL A 213 5.66 -0.91 -0.92
CA VAL A 213 6.35 -0.37 -2.11
C VAL A 213 7.02 -1.47 -2.91
N MET A 214 6.70 -1.53 -4.19
CA MET A 214 7.40 -2.40 -5.12
C MET A 214 8.43 -1.61 -5.93
N THR A 215 9.71 -1.94 -5.79
CA THR A 215 10.82 -1.39 -6.57
C THR A 215 11.07 -2.25 -7.82
N THR A 216 12.01 -3.17 -7.78
CA THR A 216 12.30 -4.10 -8.88
C THR A 216 11.28 -5.24 -9.01
N GLY A 217 10.46 -5.46 -8.01
CA GLY A 217 9.54 -6.58 -7.89
C GLY A 217 10.21 -7.92 -7.50
N ALA A 218 11.50 -7.91 -7.16
CA ALA A 218 12.23 -9.14 -6.82
C ALA A 218 11.65 -9.86 -5.59
N THR A 219 11.37 -9.13 -4.52
CA THR A 219 10.72 -9.66 -3.31
C THR A 219 9.34 -10.21 -3.63
N MET A 220 8.53 -9.44 -4.35
CA MET A 220 7.19 -9.88 -4.75
C MET A 220 7.24 -11.15 -5.61
N THR A 221 8.16 -11.20 -6.59
CA THR A 221 8.39 -12.39 -7.42
C THR A 221 8.73 -13.63 -6.58
N ALA A 222 9.60 -13.50 -5.59
CA ALA A 222 9.99 -14.62 -4.71
C ALA A 222 8.81 -15.08 -3.83
N CYS A 223 8.04 -14.16 -3.28
CA CYS A 223 6.83 -14.45 -2.50
C CYS A 223 5.76 -15.18 -3.35
N VAL A 224 5.50 -14.67 -4.56
CA VAL A 224 4.53 -15.28 -5.48
C VAL A 224 4.95 -16.68 -5.89
N ARG A 225 6.23 -16.88 -6.23
CA ARG A 225 6.75 -18.23 -6.57
C ARG A 225 6.59 -19.20 -5.43
N ALA A 226 6.94 -18.81 -4.20
CA ALA A 226 6.73 -19.66 -3.04
C ALA A 226 5.26 -20.09 -2.87
N CYS A 227 4.30 -19.19 -3.10
CA CYS A 227 2.88 -19.54 -3.05
C CYS A 227 2.46 -20.49 -4.19
N LEU A 228 2.93 -20.25 -5.42
CA LEU A 228 2.62 -21.12 -6.58
C LEU A 228 3.25 -22.51 -6.41
N GLU A 229 4.49 -22.61 -5.94
CA GLU A 229 5.18 -23.86 -5.65
C GLU A 229 4.47 -24.65 -4.53
N ALA A 230 3.87 -23.96 -3.55
CA ALA A 230 3.03 -24.58 -2.52
C ALA A 230 1.60 -24.95 -3.02
N GLY A 231 1.29 -24.69 -4.31
CA GLY A 231 0.05 -25.12 -4.97
C GLY A 231 -1.08 -24.09 -4.94
N ALA A 232 -0.80 -22.79 -4.80
CA ALA A 232 -1.80 -21.74 -4.97
C ALA A 232 -2.38 -21.78 -6.39
N ALA A 233 -3.72 -21.63 -6.52
CA ALA A 233 -4.39 -21.65 -7.82
C ALA A 233 -4.16 -20.35 -8.60
N LYS A 234 -4.09 -19.23 -7.90
CA LYS A 234 -3.88 -17.90 -8.46
C LYS A 234 -3.22 -17.00 -7.41
N VAL A 235 -2.33 -16.12 -7.87
CA VAL A 235 -1.73 -15.10 -6.99
C VAL A 235 -1.86 -13.74 -7.65
N ASP A 236 -2.53 -12.81 -6.99
CA ASP A 236 -2.55 -11.40 -7.31
C ASP A 236 -1.70 -10.63 -6.29
N VAL A 237 -1.28 -9.43 -6.63
CA VAL A 237 -0.45 -8.60 -5.76
C VAL A 237 -1.05 -7.22 -5.57
N PHE A 238 -0.86 -6.67 -4.37
CA PHE A 238 -1.20 -5.30 -4.02
C PHE A 238 0.05 -4.59 -3.48
N VAL A 239 0.29 -3.37 -3.96
CA VAL A 239 1.26 -2.45 -3.36
C VAL A 239 0.66 -1.05 -3.28
N LEU A 240 1.01 -0.29 -2.24
CA LEU A 240 0.53 1.09 -2.18
C LEU A 240 1.22 1.94 -3.25
N ALA A 241 2.52 1.79 -3.41
CA ALA A 241 3.29 2.59 -4.36
C ALA A 241 4.24 1.75 -5.23
N ARG A 242 4.48 2.23 -6.45
CA ARG A 242 5.40 1.65 -7.41
C ARG A 242 6.59 2.58 -7.64
N ALA A 243 7.80 2.17 -7.21
CA ALA A 243 9.02 2.89 -7.55
C ALA A 243 9.48 2.55 -8.98
N LEU A 244 9.94 3.57 -9.70
CA LEU A 244 10.40 3.51 -11.09
C LEU A 244 11.85 3.03 -11.19
#